data_6338530825bad5db2c08c14f4b5ad464
#
_entry.id   6338530825bad5db2c08c14f4b5ad464
#
_cell.length_a   1.000
_cell.length_b   1.000
_cell.length_c   1.000
_cell.angle_alpha   90.00
_cell.angle_beta   90.00
_cell.angle_gamma   90.00
#
_symmetry.space_group_name_H-M   'P 1'
#
loop_
_entity.id
_entity.type
_entity.pdbx_description
1 polymer ?
#
loop_
_entity_poly.entity_id
_entity_poly.type
_entity_poly.pdbx_seq_one_letter_code
_entity_poly.pdbx_strand_id
1 'polypeptide(L)'
;MNRLTFPLLKSLLLASLALCASVSAAEAPHTAVAKADPAKGGTLYDSGDTARGLPACMSCHGAAGNSTIVANPKLAGQIDAYTHKQLVDFTTPNRQQPIMTTYAKMLTDDEKRNIAAYLSTQKPKAGAAKNKDTVELGRKIYRGGIAEKGVAACASCHGATANGIPAQYPRLSGQHQDYTYAQLEAFKAGTRKNSVQMTALAQRMSADEMKAVADYIAGLK
;
A
#
# COMPACT_ATOMS: atom_id res chain seq x y z
N MET A 1 51.66 -22.42 -67.94
CA MET A 1 50.75 -23.20 -68.81
C MET A 1 50.41 -24.47 -68.01
N ASN A 2 49.28 -24.52 -67.39
CA ASN A 2 48.62 -25.78 -67.01
C ASN A 2 47.15 -25.51 -66.59
N ARG A 3 46.28 -25.98 -67.41
CA ARG A 3 44.83 -25.93 -67.19
C ARG A 3 44.48 -27.11 -66.30
N LEU A 4 43.84 -26.88 -65.15
CA LEU A 4 43.20 -27.89 -64.33
C LEU A 4 41.72 -27.71 -64.44
N THR A 5 41.09 -28.70 -64.96
CA THR A 5 39.66 -28.90 -65.16
C THR A 5 38.98 -29.29 -63.81
N PHE A 6 37.90 -28.54 -63.46
CA PHE A 6 37.05 -28.94 -62.32
C PHE A 6 35.91 -29.87 -62.77
N PRO A 7 35.63 -30.92 -62.05
CA PRO A 7 34.45 -31.72 -62.30
C PRO A 7 33.25 -31.15 -61.55
N LEU A 8 32.13 -31.13 -62.23
CA LEU A 8 30.81 -30.77 -61.74
C LEU A 8 30.34 -31.75 -60.66
N LEU A 9 30.16 -31.24 -59.44
CA LEU A 9 29.50 -31.99 -58.36
C LEU A 9 28.02 -31.59 -58.37
N LYS A 10 27.15 -32.57 -58.68
CA LYS A 10 25.69 -32.43 -58.65
C LYS A 10 25.25 -32.41 -57.19
N SER A 11 24.74 -31.25 -56.74
CA SER A 11 24.14 -31.08 -55.42
C SER A 11 22.74 -31.68 -55.41
N LEU A 12 22.52 -32.68 -54.58
CA LEU A 12 21.21 -33.19 -54.19
C LEU A 12 20.61 -32.17 -53.21
N LEU A 13 19.54 -31.50 -53.59
CA LEU A 13 18.71 -30.74 -52.65
C LEU A 13 17.80 -31.71 -51.90
N LEU A 14 18.11 -32.00 -50.64
CA LEU A 14 17.19 -32.63 -49.68
C LEU A 14 16.29 -31.53 -49.10
N ALA A 15 15.05 -31.50 -49.54
CA ALA A 15 14.00 -30.67 -48.96
C ALA A 15 13.57 -31.22 -47.62
N SER A 16 14.07 -30.67 -46.52
CA SER A 16 13.60 -30.97 -45.18
C SER A 16 12.31 -30.15 -44.93
N LEU A 17 11.15 -30.78 -45.01
CA LEU A 17 9.90 -30.19 -44.49
C LEU A 17 9.97 -30.20 -42.96
N ALA A 18 10.24 -29.02 -42.40
CA ALA A 18 10.08 -28.78 -40.95
C ALA A 18 8.57 -28.64 -40.65
N LEU A 19 8.01 -29.65 -40.04
CA LEU A 19 6.66 -29.65 -39.48
C LEU A 19 6.68 -28.73 -38.24
N CYS A 20 6.34 -27.45 -38.37
CA CYS A 20 6.10 -26.58 -37.24
C CYS A 20 4.78 -27.02 -36.58
N ALA A 21 4.84 -27.89 -35.57
CA ALA A 21 3.74 -28.13 -34.68
C ALA A 21 3.55 -26.86 -33.83
N SER A 22 2.53 -26.07 -34.16
CA SER A 22 2.03 -24.97 -33.34
C SER A 22 1.50 -25.57 -32.03
N VAL A 23 2.32 -25.51 -30.97
CA VAL A 23 1.85 -25.76 -29.61
C VAL A 23 0.97 -24.55 -29.25
N SER A 24 -0.32 -24.72 -29.41
CA SER A 24 -1.31 -23.79 -28.86
C SER A 24 -1.28 -23.97 -27.34
N ALA A 25 -0.54 -23.14 -26.64
CA ALA A 25 -0.63 -23.03 -25.20
C ALA A 25 -2.06 -22.55 -24.91
N ALA A 26 -2.93 -23.43 -24.41
CA ALA A 26 -4.21 -23.05 -23.88
C ALA A 26 -3.93 -22.13 -22.69
N GLU A 27 -4.15 -20.81 -22.88
CA GLU A 27 -4.19 -19.84 -21.82
C GLU A 27 -5.26 -20.29 -20.82
N ALA A 28 -4.84 -20.57 -19.59
CA ALA A 28 -5.78 -20.85 -18.52
C ALA A 28 -6.75 -19.65 -18.42
N PRO A 29 -8.04 -19.88 -18.24
CA PRO A 29 -9.00 -18.79 -18.16
C PRO A 29 -8.60 -17.85 -17.04
N HIS A 30 -8.14 -16.64 -17.37
CA HIS A 30 -8.01 -15.55 -16.42
C HIS A 30 -9.42 -15.29 -15.89
N THR A 31 -9.75 -15.84 -14.73
CA THR A 31 -10.96 -15.43 -14.02
C THR A 31 -10.85 -13.93 -13.78
N ALA A 32 -11.64 -13.18 -14.52
CA ALA A 32 -11.67 -11.71 -14.37
C ALA A 32 -11.95 -11.39 -12.91
N VAL A 33 -11.03 -10.67 -12.28
CA VAL A 33 -11.21 -10.22 -10.89
C VAL A 33 -12.47 -9.37 -10.85
N ALA A 34 -13.45 -9.78 -10.04
CA ALA A 34 -14.72 -9.08 -9.93
C ALA A 34 -14.46 -7.61 -9.52
N LYS A 35 -15.21 -6.69 -10.16
CA LYS A 35 -15.14 -5.27 -9.80
C LYS A 35 -15.56 -5.10 -8.35
N ALA A 36 -14.78 -4.32 -7.58
CA ALA A 36 -15.11 -4.03 -6.19
C ALA A 36 -16.47 -3.32 -6.05
N ASP A 37 -17.24 -3.72 -5.04
CA ASP A 37 -18.57 -3.21 -4.74
C ASP A 37 -18.51 -2.40 -3.42
N PRO A 38 -18.51 -1.06 -3.47
CA PRO A 38 -18.47 -0.22 -2.28
C PRO A 38 -19.69 -0.38 -1.36
N ALA A 39 -20.88 -0.74 -1.90
CA ALA A 39 -22.08 -0.93 -1.08
C ALA A 39 -21.95 -2.17 -0.19
N LYS A 40 -21.49 -3.30 -0.76
CA LYS A 40 -21.15 -4.50 0.03
C LYS A 40 -20.05 -4.22 1.05
N GLY A 41 -19.04 -3.45 0.63
CA GLY A 41 -17.96 -3.02 1.54
C GLY A 41 -18.47 -2.21 2.70
N GLY A 42 -19.37 -1.26 2.47
CA GLY A 42 -20.02 -0.46 3.50
C GLY A 42 -20.85 -1.28 4.47
N THR A 43 -21.68 -2.18 3.96
CA THR A 43 -22.48 -3.10 4.79
C THR A 43 -21.59 -3.91 5.73
N LEU A 44 -20.53 -4.52 5.21
CA LEU A 44 -19.61 -5.32 6.01
C LEU A 44 -18.81 -4.46 7.01
N TYR A 45 -18.40 -3.26 6.60
CA TYR A 45 -17.71 -2.30 7.46
C TYR A 45 -18.57 -1.86 8.65
N ASP A 46 -19.84 -1.55 8.42
CA ASP A 46 -20.75 -0.99 9.43
C ASP A 46 -21.36 -2.07 10.32
N SER A 47 -21.57 -3.29 9.83
CA SER A 47 -22.31 -4.36 10.56
C SER A 47 -21.42 -5.53 10.98
N GLY A 48 -20.27 -5.74 10.32
CA GLY A 48 -19.48 -6.96 10.50
C GLY A 48 -20.22 -8.20 9.97
N ASP A 49 -19.85 -9.36 10.51
CA ASP A 49 -20.51 -10.64 10.24
C ASP A 49 -20.51 -11.49 11.53
N THR A 50 -21.61 -11.44 12.26
CA THR A 50 -21.75 -12.11 13.54
C THR A 50 -21.69 -13.63 13.43
N ALA A 51 -22.13 -14.20 12.30
CA ALA A 51 -22.07 -15.65 12.06
C ALA A 51 -20.63 -16.16 12.00
N ARG A 52 -19.72 -15.34 11.50
CA ARG A 52 -18.26 -15.63 11.46
C ARG A 52 -17.50 -15.09 12.69
N GLY A 53 -18.16 -14.37 13.58
CA GLY A 53 -17.48 -13.69 14.70
C GLY A 53 -16.64 -12.47 14.25
N LEU A 54 -16.93 -11.89 13.08
CA LEU A 54 -16.27 -10.69 12.58
C LEU A 54 -17.01 -9.45 13.09
N PRO A 55 -16.41 -8.63 13.98
CA PRO A 55 -17.05 -7.42 14.46
C PRO A 55 -17.13 -6.35 13.37
N ALA A 56 -18.05 -5.40 13.54
CA ALA A 56 -18.12 -4.21 12.71
C ALA A 56 -16.80 -3.43 12.76
N CYS A 57 -16.21 -3.13 11.62
CA CYS A 57 -14.95 -2.37 11.54
C CYS A 57 -15.11 -0.97 12.13
N MET A 58 -16.31 -0.38 11.98
CA MET A 58 -16.65 0.93 12.51
C MET A 58 -16.52 1.02 14.03
N SER A 59 -16.63 -0.09 14.76
CA SER A 59 -16.51 -0.10 16.24
C SER A 59 -15.13 0.38 16.72
N CYS A 60 -14.09 0.16 15.91
CA CYS A 60 -12.73 0.59 16.19
C CYS A 60 -12.29 1.77 15.31
N HIS A 61 -12.67 1.75 14.04
CA HIS A 61 -12.22 2.75 13.05
C HIS A 61 -13.21 3.91 12.85
N GLY A 62 -14.32 3.92 13.62
CA GLY A 62 -15.34 4.96 13.58
C GLY A 62 -16.23 4.91 12.34
N ALA A 63 -17.37 5.58 12.44
CA ALA A 63 -18.30 5.68 11.33
C ALA A 63 -17.61 6.27 10.08
N ALA A 64 -17.85 5.63 8.92
CA ALA A 64 -17.27 6.01 7.64
C ALA A 64 -15.72 6.13 7.69
N GLY A 65 -15.05 5.36 8.53
CA GLY A 65 -13.59 5.39 8.65
C GLY A 65 -13.01 6.60 9.37
N ASN A 66 -13.80 7.36 10.11
CA ASN A 66 -13.36 8.55 10.83
C ASN A 66 -13.17 8.27 12.32
N SER A 67 -12.18 7.45 12.64
CA SER A 67 -11.83 7.09 14.02
C SER A 67 -11.61 8.32 14.91
N THR A 68 -12.10 8.24 16.13
CA THR A 68 -11.78 9.18 17.23
C THR A 68 -10.80 8.57 18.24
N ILE A 69 -10.47 7.30 18.08
CA ILE A 69 -9.54 6.57 18.95
C ILE A 69 -8.14 6.73 18.36
N VAL A 70 -7.24 7.40 19.08
CA VAL A 70 -5.91 7.79 18.57
C VAL A 70 -5.01 6.60 18.18
N ALA A 71 -5.19 5.43 18.81
CA ALA A 71 -4.48 4.20 18.46
C ALA A 71 -5.00 3.54 17.18
N ASN A 72 -6.24 3.83 16.79
CA ASN A 72 -6.88 3.23 15.63
C ASN A 72 -6.90 4.23 14.47
N PRO A 73 -6.34 3.91 13.29
CA PRO A 73 -6.21 4.89 12.22
C PRO A 73 -7.56 5.33 11.66
N LYS A 74 -7.59 6.59 11.21
CA LYS A 74 -8.60 7.07 10.28
C LYS A 74 -8.38 6.41 8.92
N LEU A 75 -9.44 5.90 8.33
CA LEU A 75 -9.43 5.17 7.07
C LEU A 75 -10.19 5.90 5.95
N ALA A 76 -11.01 6.90 6.30
CA ALA A 76 -11.80 7.68 5.36
C ALA A 76 -10.92 8.33 4.28
N GLY A 77 -11.32 8.21 3.01
CA GLY A 77 -10.63 8.79 1.88
C GLY A 77 -9.22 8.22 1.64
N GLN A 78 -8.90 7.05 2.21
CA GLN A 78 -7.67 6.37 1.89
C GLN A 78 -7.77 5.72 0.52
N ILE A 79 -6.66 5.67 -0.20
CA ILE A 79 -6.55 5.05 -1.52
C ILE A 79 -6.96 3.57 -1.42
N ASP A 80 -7.89 3.15 -2.26
CA ASP A 80 -8.46 1.79 -2.27
C ASP A 80 -7.39 0.70 -2.43
N ALA A 81 -6.52 0.83 -3.42
CA ALA A 81 -5.42 -0.11 -3.66
C ALA A 81 -4.47 -0.20 -2.45
N TYR A 82 -4.23 0.92 -1.73
CA TYR A 82 -3.44 0.90 -0.52
C TYR A 82 -4.19 0.18 0.62
N THR A 83 -5.46 0.47 0.83
CA THR A 83 -6.27 -0.17 1.88
C THR A 83 -6.36 -1.68 1.65
N HIS A 84 -6.65 -2.10 0.42
CA HIS A 84 -6.65 -3.51 0.03
C HIS A 84 -5.30 -4.16 0.34
N LYS A 85 -4.20 -3.55 -0.15
CA LYS A 85 -2.84 -4.03 0.15
C LYS A 85 -2.60 -4.20 1.65
N GLN A 86 -3.02 -3.23 2.49
CA GLN A 86 -2.81 -3.34 3.92
C GLN A 86 -3.60 -4.50 4.56
N LEU A 87 -4.85 -4.73 4.13
CA LEU A 87 -5.64 -5.87 4.60
C LEU A 87 -5.01 -7.21 4.18
N VAL A 88 -4.42 -7.28 2.99
CA VAL A 88 -3.63 -8.44 2.56
C VAL A 88 -2.35 -8.58 3.39
N ASP A 89 -1.59 -7.49 3.57
CA ASP A 89 -0.31 -7.52 4.30
C ASP A 89 -0.49 -7.99 5.76
N PHE A 90 -1.61 -7.66 6.42
CA PHE A 90 -1.92 -8.16 7.76
C PHE A 90 -2.09 -9.69 7.82
N THR A 91 -2.32 -10.36 6.71
CA THR A 91 -2.39 -11.83 6.65
C THR A 91 -1.01 -12.47 6.48
N THR A 92 0.04 -11.67 6.32
CA THR A 92 1.42 -12.09 6.06
C THR A 92 2.36 -11.68 7.21
N PRO A 93 3.60 -12.20 7.25
CA PRO A 93 4.61 -11.75 8.21
C PRO A 93 5.08 -10.30 8.03
N ASN A 94 4.75 -9.65 6.90
CA ASN A 94 5.27 -8.32 6.56
C ASN A 94 4.63 -7.19 7.35
N ARG A 95 3.40 -7.40 7.84
CA ARG A 95 2.69 -6.46 8.69
C ARG A 95 1.84 -7.23 9.69
N GLN A 96 2.26 -7.24 10.94
CA GLN A 96 1.54 -7.91 12.00
C GLN A 96 1.08 -6.92 13.07
N GLN A 97 -0.18 -7.04 13.44
CA GLN A 97 -0.82 -6.37 14.55
C GLN A 97 -1.92 -7.31 15.04
N PRO A 98 -1.90 -7.76 16.29
CA PRO A 98 -2.71 -8.90 16.73
C PRO A 98 -4.19 -8.83 16.33
N ILE A 99 -4.83 -7.69 16.57
CA ILE A 99 -6.25 -7.48 16.25
C ILE A 99 -6.49 -7.51 14.75
N MET A 100 -5.74 -6.67 13.99
CA MET A 100 -5.93 -6.58 12.54
C MET A 100 -5.51 -7.85 11.81
N THR A 101 -4.48 -8.55 12.28
CA THR A 101 -4.06 -9.85 11.74
C THR A 101 -5.18 -10.89 11.88
N THR A 102 -5.85 -10.92 13.03
CA THR A 102 -6.97 -11.82 13.26
C THR A 102 -8.12 -11.52 12.29
N TYR A 103 -8.59 -10.29 12.25
CA TYR A 103 -9.78 -9.94 11.44
C TYR A 103 -9.49 -9.94 9.93
N ALA A 104 -8.31 -9.52 9.49
CA ALA A 104 -7.95 -9.55 8.07
C ALA A 104 -7.89 -10.98 7.50
N LYS A 105 -7.53 -11.98 8.32
CA LYS A 105 -7.56 -13.40 7.92
C LYS A 105 -8.98 -13.95 7.74
N MET A 106 -9.97 -13.35 8.38
CA MET A 106 -11.38 -13.75 8.24
C MET A 106 -12.03 -13.21 6.96
N LEU A 107 -11.40 -12.22 6.30
CA LEU A 107 -11.92 -11.60 5.09
C LEU A 107 -11.45 -12.33 3.84
N THR A 108 -12.37 -12.57 2.91
CA THR A 108 -12.04 -12.97 1.54
C THR A 108 -11.32 -11.81 0.82
N ASP A 109 -10.69 -12.08 -0.30
CA ASP A 109 -10.03 -11.04 -1.07
C ASP A 109 -11.03 -10.05 -1.69
N ASP A 110 -12.22 -10.53 -2.10
CA ASP A 110 -13.31 -9.66 -2.56
C ASP A 110 -13.83 -8.74 -1.46
N GLU A 111 -14.00 -9.24 -0.24
CA GLU A 111 -14.39 -8.40 0.91
C GLU A 111 -13.34 -7.34 1.22
N LYS A 112 -12.05 -7.67 1.15
CA LYS A 112 -10.97 -6.69 1.31
C LYS A 112 -11.04 -5.60 0.25
N ARG A 113 -11.29 -5.97 -1.03
CA ARG A 113 -11.48 -5.02 -2.13
C ARG A 113 -12.71 -4.14 -1.92
N ASN A 114 -13.83 -4.74 -1.53
CA ASN A 114 -15.09 -4.03 -1.30
C ASN A 114 -14.97 -3.01 -0.16
N ILE A 115 -14.39 -3.40 0.98
CA ILE A 115 -14.12 -2.50 2.11
C ILE A 115 -13.19 -1.36 1.68
N ALA A 116 -12.14 -1.66 0.92
CA ALA A 116 -11.21 -0.66 0.43
C ALA A 116 -11.89 0.36 -0.49
N ALA A 117 -12.72 -0.11 -1.42
CA ALA A 117 -13.51 0.73 -2.30
C ALA A 117 -14.51 1.59 -1.53
N TYR A 118 -15.19 1.05 -0.51
CA TYR A 118 -16.08 1.84 0.36
C TYR A 118 -15.32 2.97 1.06
N LEU A 119 -14.21 2.64 1.72
CA LEU A 119 -13.43 3.61 2.49
C LEU A 119 -12.83 4.73 1.61
N SER A 120 -12.48 4.43 0.36
CA SER A 120 -11.95 5.42 -0.57
C SER A 120 -12.96 6.51 -0.93
N THR A 121 -14.26 6.19 -0.89
CA THR A 121 -15.33 7.14 -1.17
C THR A 121 -15.73 7.99 0.05
N GLN A 122 -15.25 7.64 1.25
CA GLN A 122 -15.65 8.33 2.46
C GLN A 122 -14.91 9.66 2.62
N LYS A 123 -15.63 10.68 3.10
CA LYS A 123 -15.06 12.02 3.35
C LYS A 123 -14.24 12.04 4.63
N PRO A 124 -12.93 12.29 4.57
CA PRO A 124 -12.09 12.35 5.76
C PRO A 124 -12.40 13.61 6.59
N LYS A 125 -12.45 13.42 7.91
CA LYS A 125 -12.50 14.53 8.86
C LYS A 125 -11.09 15.07 9.09
N ALA A 126 -10.95 16.40 9.03
CA ALA A 126 -9.68 17.07 9.28
C ALA A 126 -9.14 16.72 10.67
N GLY A 127 -7.82 16.71 10.78
CA GLY A 127 -7.10 16.70 12.04
C GLY A 127 -6.53 18.09 12.35
N ALA A 128 -5.67 18.14 13.38
CA ALA A 128 -4.93 19.34 13.75
C ALA A 128 -3.57 18.95 14.32
N ALA A 129 -2.54 19.74 14.01
CA ALA A 129 -1.28 19.72 14.76
C ALA A 129 -1.55 20.31 16.15
N LYS A 130 -0.93 19.73 17.17
CA LYS A 130 -1.17 20.08 18.57
C LYS A 130 0.03 20.73 19.24
N ASN A 131 1.23 20.46 18.74
CA ASN A 131 2.46 20.92 19.35
C ASN A 131 3.05 22.10 18.57
N LYS A 132 2.85 23.30 19.08
CA LYS A 132 3.35 24.55 18.47
C LYS A 132 4.88 24.63 18.41
N ASP A 133 5.57 23.99 19.35
CA ASP A 133 7.04 24.07 19.47
C ASP A 133 7.75 23.19 18.43
N THR A 134 7.11 22.08 18.03
CA THR A 134 7.70 21.12 17.10
C THR A 134 7.09 21.11 15.71
N VAL A 135 5.94 21.77 15.49
CA VAL A 135 5.25 21.75 14.19
C VAL A 135 6.11 22.30 13.06
N GLU A 136 6.94 23.30 13.35
CA GLU A 136 7.85 23.89 12.35
C GLU A 136 8.97 22.91 11.96
N LEU A 137 9.53 22.16 12.94
CA LEU A 137 10.45 21.06 12.66
C LEU A 137 9.77 20.00 11.80
N GLY A 138 8.55 19.59 12.16
CA GLY A 138 7.76 18.64 11.39
C GLY A 138 7.52 19.10 9.95
N ARG A 139 7.23 20.39 9.74
CA ARG A 139 7.07 21.02 8.44
C ARG A 139 8.36 20.92 7.60
N LYS A 140 9.51 21.26 8.20
CA LYS A 140 10.81 21.18 7.54
C LYS A 140 11.12 19.76 7.10
N ILE A 141 10.94 18.78 7.99
CA ILE A 141 11.16 17.36 7.70
C ILE A 141 10.20 16.88 6.59
N TYR A 142 8.92 17.19 6.70
CA TYR A 142 7.93 16.75 5.71
C TYR A 142 8.25 17.28 4.31
N ARG A 143 8.61 18.57 4.19
CA ARG A 143 8.82 19.25 2.91
C ARG A 143 10.26 19.16 2.38
N GLY A 144 11.24 19.12 3.25
CA GLY A 144 12.66 19.18 2.89
C GLY A 144 13.46 17.92 3.21
N GLY A 145 12.94 17.03 4.05
CA GLY A 145 13.71 15.89 4.56
C GLY A 145 14.74 16.28 5.62
N ILE A 146 15.72 15.42 5.81
CA ILE A 146 16.87 15.62 6.71
C ILE A 146 18.11 15.22 5.92
N ALA A 147 18.71 16.19 5.23
CA ALA A 147 19.80 15.96 4.27
C ALA A 147 21.01 15.26 4.89
N GLU A 148 21.43 15.69 6.08
CA GLU A 148 22.57 15.14 6.81
C GLU A 148 22.40 13.67 7.23
N LYS A 149 21.15 13.19 7.27
CA LYS A 149 20.80 11.80 7.57
C LYS A 149 20.37 11.01 6.32
N GLY A 150 20.34 11.65 5.15
CA GLY A 150 19.83 11.06 3.91
C GLY A 150 18.36 10.67 4.00
N VAL A 151 17.55 11.42 4.78
CA VAL A 151 16.09 11.25 4.85
C VAL A 151 15.46 12.15 3.80
N ALA A 152 14.85 11.53 2.79
CA ALA A 152 14.13 12.25 1.74
C ALA A 152 12.89 12.97 2.29
N ALA A 153 12.47 14.06 1.64
CA ALA A 153 11.24 14.76 1.97
C ALA A 153 10.03 13.81 1.85
N CYS A 154 9.19 13.74 2.88
CA CYS A 154 7.99 12.91 2.87
C CYS A 154 7.02 13.32 1.74
N ALA A 155 6.99 14.63 1.45
CA ALA A 155 6.18 15.22 0.40
C ALA A 155 6.52 14.69 -1.01
N SER A 156 7.76 14.23 -1.26
CA SER A 156 8.16 13.70 -2.57
C SER A 156 7.42 12.42 -2.96
N CYS A 157 6.98 11.65 -1.98
CA CYS A 157 6.22 10.42 -2.19
C CYS A 157 4.75 10.56 -1.77
N HIS A 158 4.47 11.25 -0.66
CA HIS A 158 3.11 11.35 -0.13
C HIS A 158 2.35 12.59 -0.63
N GLY A 159 2.98 13.43 -1.47
CA GLY A 159 2.41 14.67 -1.99
C GLY A 159 2.52 15.85 -1.02
N ALA A 160 2.48 17.06 -1.55
CA ALA A 160 2.67 18.30 -0.78
C ALA A 160 1.62 18.50 0.34
N THR A 161 0.41 18.02 0.12
CA THR A 161 -0.73 18.05 1.05
C THR A 161 -0.96 16.69 1.76
N ALA A 162 -0.07 15.73 1.56
CA ALA A 162 -0.18 14.38 2.09
C ALA A 162 -1.43 13.61 1.64
N ASN A 163 -1.97 13.90 0.47
CA ASN A 163 -3.11 13.18 -0.10
C ASN A 163 -2.72 11.84 -0.74
N GLY A 164 -1.42 11.57 -0.80
CA GLY A 164 -0.90 10.34 -1.37
C GLY A 164 -0.76 10.39 -2.89
N ILE A 165 -0.18 9.31 -3.42
CA ILE A 165 -0.07 9.04 -4.86
C ILE A 165 -0.59 7.62 -5.09
N PRO A 166 -1.69 7.45 -5.84
CA PRO A 166 -2.22 6.13 -6.16
C PRO A 166 -1.22 5.31 -7.00
N ALA A 167 -1.05 4.02 -6.76
CA ALA A 167 -1.56 3.21 -5.64
C ALA A 167 -0.47 2.96 -4.59
N GLN A 168 0.70 3.60 -4.77
CA GLN A 168 1.95 3.28 -4.09
C GLN A 168 2.07 3.94 -2.72
N TYR A 169 1.67 5.19 -2.60
CA TYR A 169 1.91 6.00 -1.42
C TYR A 169 0.60 6.45 -0.78
N PRO A 170 0.35 6.10 0.49
CA PRO A 170 -0.92 6.39 1.14
C PRO A 170 -1.14 7.86 1.41
N ARG A 171 -2.43 8.21 1.52
CA ARG A 171 -2.87 9.45 2.12
C ARG A 171 -2.48 9.47 3.61
N LEU A 172 -1.87 10.54 4.07
CA LEU A 172 -1.45 10.74 5.46
C LEU A 172 -2.17 11.93 6.12
N SER A 173 -2.68 12.90 5.33
CA SER A 173 -3.24 14.15 5.85
C SER A 173 -4.36 13.90 6.85
N GLY A 174 -4.31 14.61 7.99
CA GLY A 174 -5.30 14.52 9.04
C GLY A 174 -5.31 13.22 9.85
N GLN A 175 -4.32 12.33 9.66
CA GLN A 175 -4.18 11.10 10.44
C GLN A 175 -3.84 11.42 11.89
N HIS A 176 -4.18 10.54 12.83
CA HIS A 176 -3.78 10.66 14.22
C HIS A 176 -2.26 10.72 14.35
N GLN A 177 -1.77 11.68 15.12
CA GLN A 177 -0.34 11.85 15.41
C GLN A 177 0.24 10.57 16.02
N ASP A 178 -0.40 10.03 17.05
CA ASP A 178 0.08 8.84 17.77
C ASP A 178 0.15 7.62 16.86
N TYR A 179 -0.85 7.43 15.99
CA TYR A 179 -0.82 6.35 15.01
C TYR A 179 0.33 6.54 13.99
N THR A 180 0.50 7.74 13.48
CA THR A 180 1.58 8.03 12.50
C THR A 180 2.94 7.79 13.12
N TYR A 181 3.16 8.27 14.34
CA TYR A 181 4.39 8.03 15.10
C TYR A 181 4.62 6.52 15.34
N ALA A 182 3.61 5.80 15.81
CA ALA A 182 3.69 4.36 16.03
C ALA A 182 4.02 3.57 14.75
N GLN A 183 3.54 4.02 13.58
CA GLN A 183 3.89 3.38 12.31
C GLN A 183 5.36 3.66 11.92
N LEU A 184 5.88 4.85 12.14
CA LEU A 184 7.30 5.16 11.91
C LEU A 184 8.19 4.32 12.83
N GLU A 185 7.84 4.22 14.11
CA GLU A 185 8.55 3.34 15.06
C GLU A 185 8.49 1.86 14.62
N ALA A 186 7.34 1.39 14.15
CA ALA A 186 7.19 0.01 13.68
C ALA A 186 8.06 -0.28 12.44
N PHE A 187 8.20 0.67 11.52
CA PHE A 187 9.14 0.57 10.39
C PHE A 187 10.59 0.58 10.87
N LYS A 188 10.94 1.47 11.80
CA LYS A 188 12.28 1.56 12.38
C LYS A 188 12.70 0.28 13.09
N ALA A 189 11.81 -0.28 13.90
CA ALA A 189 12.03 -1.52 14.63
C ALA A 189 11.97 -2.78 13.75
N GLY A 190 11.52 -2.67 12.48
CA GLY A 190 11.36 -3.81 11.59
C GLY A 190 10.19 -4.73 11.95
N THR A 191 9.26 -4.30 12.79
CA THR A 191 8.01 -5.02 13.09
C THR A 191 6.97 -4.81 11.98
N ARG A 192 7.07 -3.70 11.23
CA ARG A 192 6.37 -3.45 10.00
C ARG A 192 7.36 -3.45 8.85
N LYS A 193 7.27 -4.44 7.93
CA LYS A 193 8.26 -4.71 6.87
C LYS A 193 7.71 -4.51 5.46
N ASN A 194 6.48 -4.05 5.34
CA ASN A 194 5.76 -4.00 4.06
C ASN A 194 6.10 -2.79 3.16
N SER A 195 7.16 -2.05 3.50
CA SER A 195 7.75 -0.99 2.67
C SER A 195 9.23 -0.82 2.99
N VAL A 196 10.08 -1.19 2.04
CA VAL A 196 11.54 -1.05 2.16
C VAL A 196 11.94 0.43 2.28
N GLN A 197 11.28 1.31 1.52
CA GLN A 197 11.55 2.75 1.55
C GLN A 197 11.26 3.34 2.92
N MET A 198 10.07 3.04 3.50
CA MET A 198 9.70 3.55 4.81
C MET A 198 10.61 3.01 5.92
N THR A 199 11.03 1.76 5.84
CA THR A 199 12.01 1.16 6.76
C THR A 199 13.33 1.91 6.70
N ALA A 200 13.87 2.14 5.49
CA ALA A 200 15.15 2.82 5.30
C ALA A 200 15.13 4.28 5.80
N LEU A 201 14.02 5.00 5.61
CA LEU A 201 13.85 6.36 6.11
C LEU A 201 13.70 6.39 7.64
N ALA A 202 12.81 5.57 8.19
CA ALA A 202 12.52 5.55 9.61
C ALA A 202 13.75 5.16 10.46
N GLN A 203 14.60 4.24 9.98
CA GLN A 203 15.83 3.86 10.66
C GLN A 203 16.81 5.02 10.90
N ARG A 204 16.76 6.06 10.06
CA ARG A 204 17.62 7.23 10.11
C ARG A 204 17.07 8.38 10.97
N MET A 205 15.79 8.30 11.35
CA MET A 205 15.12 9.34 12.13
C MET A 205 15.23 9.10 13.63
N SER A 206 15.33 10.19 14.39
CA SER A 206 15.17 10.16 15.85
C SER A 206 13.70 10.11 16.24
N ALA A 207 13.40 9.73 17.49
CA ALA A 207 12.06 9.72 18.03
C ALA A 207 11.40 11.12 17.98
N ASP A 208 12.17 12.17 18.26
CA ASP A 208 11.64 13.55 18.26
C ASP A 208 11.33 14.03 16.83
N GLU A 209 12.15 13.69 15.85
CA GLU A 209 11.88 13.96 14.43
C GLU A 209 10.62 13.25 13.95
N MET A 210 10.43 11.99 14.35
CA MET A 210 9.22 11.23 14.02
C MET A 210 7.97 11.82 14.69
N LYS A 211 8.06 12.24 15.96
CA LYS A 211 6.95 12.91 16.66
C LYS A 211 6.60 14.25 16.01
N ALA A 212 7.60 15.05 15.66
CA ALA A 212 7.41 16.34 15.02
C ALA A 212 6.72 16.21 13.66
N VAL A 213 7.21 15.30 12.80
CA VAL A 213 6.60 15.10 11.48
C VAL A 213 5.20 14.48 11.57
N ALA A 214 4.96 13.60 12.55
CA ALA A 214 3.64 13.01 12.79
C ALA A 214 2.61 14.06 13.23
N ASP A 215 3.01 15.00 14.09
CA ASP A 215 2.14 16.13 14.49
C ASP A 215 1.83 17.05 13.31
N TYR A 216 2.83 17.43 12.52
CA TYR A 216 2.62 18.21 11.31
C TYR A 216 1.64 17.54 10.33
N ILE A 217 1.81 16.24 10.08
CA ILE A 217 0.93 15.45 9.21
C ILE A 217 -0.53 15.47 9.70
N ALA A 218 -0.74 15.42 11.02
CA ALA A 218 -2.08 15.49 11.60
C ALA A 218 -2.80 16.80 11.27
N GLY A 219 -2.06 17.90 11.04
CA GLY A 219 -2.60 19.21 10.67
C GLY A 219 -2.77 19.44 9.17
N LEU A 220 -2.24 18.57 8.30
CA LEU A 220 -2.37 18.72 6.84
C LEU A 220 -3.80 18.46 6.37
N LYS A 221 -4.22 19.23 5.34
CA LYS A 221 -5.58 19.20 4.77
C LYS A 221 -5.52 19.00 3.26
#